data_058903d63eb08cd14ee83c0e09aeca13
#
_entry.id   058903d63eb08cd14ee83c0e09aeca13
#
_cell.length_a   1.000
_cell.length_b   1.000
_cell.length_c   1.000
_cell.angle_alpha   90.00
_cell.angle_beta   90.00
_cell.angle_gamma   90.00
#
_symmetry.space_group_name_H-M   'P 1'
#
loop_
_entity.id
_entity.type
_entity.pdbx_description
1 polymer ?
#
loop_
_entity_poly.entity_id
_entity_poly.type
_entity_poly.pdbx_seq_one_letter_code
_entity_poly.pdbx_strand_id
1 'polypeptide(L)'
;MSRLNELRMIARVAQMYHVENQRQADIAKHLRMSQATVSRMLKRAQDEGMVRTTVVSPSGTYAELEAGLRARYGIAEAIVVECSEDRAGAIMARIGEAAAHFLEVTLQPGEVLSVGPCRSGI
;
A
#
# COMPACT_ATOMS: atom_id res chain seq x y z
N MET A 1 -35.16 4.28 -11.43
CA MET A 1 -34.64 3.22 -10.54
C MET A 1 -34.63 3.68 -9.12
N SER A 2 -35.02 2.85 -8.17
CA SER A 2 -34.89 3.21 -6.76
C SER A 2 -33.43 3.21 -6.35
N ARG A 3 -33.06 4.04 -5.37
CA ARG A 3 -31.70 4.09 -4.80
C ARG A 3 -31.21 2.70 -4.37
N LEU A 4 -32.12 1.89 -3.81
CA LEU A 4 -31.81 0.54 -3.36
C LEU A 4 -31.40 -0.38 -4.54
N ASN A 5 -32.09 -0.28 -5.67
CA ASN A 5 -31.73 -1.08 -6.86
C ASN A 5 -30.40 -0.67 -7.44
N GLU A 6 -30.10 0.61 -7.43
CA GLU A 6 -28.81 1.14 -7.84
C GLU A 6 -27.68 0.62 -6.93
N LEU A 7 -27.86 0.66 -5.62
CA LEU A 7 -26.89 0.14 -4.66
C LEU A 7 -26.70 -1.38 -4.80
N ARG A 8 -27.75 -2.13 -5.07
CA ARG A 8 -27.65 -3.56 -5.36
C ARG A 8 -26.79 -3.85 -6.59
N MET A 9 -26.93 -3.07 -7.64
CA MET A 9 -26.15 -3.22 -8.86
C MET A 9 -24.66 -2.90 -8.59
N ILE A 10 -24.40 -1.83 -7.87
CA ILE A 10 -23.04 -1.45 -7.47
C ILE A 10 -22.39 -2.56 -6.61
N ALA A 11 -23.12 -3.09 -5.64
CA ALA A 11 -22.64 -4.19 -4.81
C ALA A 11 -22.35 -5.46 -5.62
N ARG A 12 -23.22 -5.76 -6.60
CA ARG A 12 -23.01 -6.92 -7.50
C ARG A 12 -21.74 -6.76 -8.35
N VAL A 13 -21.54 -5.58 -8.93
CA VAL A 13 -20.32 -5.27 -9.70
C VAL A 13 -19.07 -5.40 -8.83
N ALA A 14 -19.12 -4.86 -7.62
CA ALA A 14 -18.01 -4.96 -6.68
C ALA A 14 -17.68 -6.41 -6.32
N GLN A 15 -18.70 -7.24 -6.12
CA GLN A 15 -18.52 -8.66 -5.82
C GLN A 15 -17.88 -9.42 -6.99
N MET A 16 -18.35 -9.17 -8.20
CA MET A 16 -17.77 -9.79 -9.40
C MET A 16 -16.30 -9.43 -9.56
N TYR A 17 -15.92 -8.20 -9.28
CA TYR A 17 -14.55 -7.73 -9.43
C TYR A 17 -13.63 -8.20 -8.30
N HIS A 18 -14.01 -7.94 -7.04
CA HIS A 18 -13.15 -8.17 -5.88
C HIS A 18 -13.16 -9.61 -5.35
N VAL A 19 -14.29 -10.29 -5.43
CA VAL A 19 -14.46 -11.65 -4.89
C VAL A 19 -14.33 -12.71 -5.97
N GLU A 20 -15.00 -12.51 -7.11
CA GLU A 20 -14.98 -13.45 -8.24
C GLU A 20 -13.81 -13.22 -9.20
N ASN A 21 -12.99 -12.18 -8.97
CA ASN A 21 -11.79 -11.84 -9.75
C ASN A 21 -12.05 -11.67 -11.26
N GLN A 22 -13.22 -11.16 -11.63
CA GLN A 22 -13.55 -10.87 -13.02
C GLN A 22 -12.93 -9.54 -13.45
N ARG A 23 -12.50 -9.47 -14.70
CA ARG A 23 -11.99 -8.22 -15.28
C ARG A 23 -13.16 -7.26 -15.56
N GLN A 24 -12.88 -5.95 -15.51
CA GLN A 24 -13.92 -4.94 -15.79
C GLN A 24 -14.58 -5.11 -17.15
N ALA A 25 -13.78 -5.48 -18.17
CA ALA A 25 -14.31 -5.75 -19.51
C ALA A 25 -15.31 -6.93 -19.54
N ASP A 26 -15.03 -7.99 -18.80
CA ASP A 26 -15.90 -9.17 -18.71
C ASP A 26 -17.19 -8.86 -17.94
N ILE A 27 -17.10 -8.08 -16.87
CA ILE A 27 -18.26 -7.60 -16.10
C ILE A 27 -19.16 -6.73 -16.98
N ALA A 28 -18.56 -5.80 -17.73
CA ALA A 28 -19.27 -4.92 -18.65
C ALA A 28 -20.06 -5.73 -19.70
N LYS A 29 -19.41 -6.72 -20.28
CA LYS A 29 -20.02 -7.61 -21.26
C LYS A 29 -21.16 -8.43 -20.66
N HIS A 30 -20.95 -9.00 -19.47
CA HIS A 30 -21.95 -9.81 -18.78
C HIS A 30 -23.20 -9.01 -18.40
N LEU A 31 -23.01 -7.80 -17.88
CA LEU A 31 -24.10 -6.94 -17.44
C LEU A 31 -24.62 -5.98 -18.51
N ARG A 32 -24.11 -6.10 -19.73
CA ARG A 32 -24.52 -5.28 -20.89
C ARG A 32 -24.42 -3.77 -20.63
N MET A 33 -23.28 -3.36 -20.06
CA MET A 33 -22.97 -1.96 -19.82
C MET A 33 -21.56 -1.62 -20.34
N SER A 34 -21.21 -0.34 -20.37
CA SER A 34 -19.87 0.08 -20.77
C SER A 34 -18.85 -0.20 -19.67
N GLN A 35 -17.59 -0.40 -20.05
CA GLN A 35 -16.50 -0.55 -19.10
C GLN A 35 -16.33 0.70 -18.22
N ALA A 36 -16.56 1.88 -18.79
CA ALA A 36 -16.57 3.14 -18.05
C ALA A 36 -17.63 3.15 -16.93
N THR A 37 -18.81 2.60 -17.20
CA THR A 37 -19.88 2.46 -16.19
C THR A 37 -19.45 1.50 -15.07
N VAL A 38 -18.84 0.37 -15.41
CA VAL A 38 -18.30 -0.59 -14.43
C VAL A 38 -17.24 0.10 -13.54
N SER A 39 -16.33 0.83 -14.16
CA SER A 39 -15.28 1.57 -13.43
C SER A 39 -15.87 2.59 -12.45
N ARG A 40 -16.87 3.35 -12.87
CA ARG A 40 -17.56 4.31 -11.99
C ARG A 40 -18.31 3.62 -10.84
N MET A 41 -18.93 2.48 -11.10
CA MET A 41 -19.62 1.69 -10.07
C MET A 41 -18.65 1.13 -9.04
N LEU A 42 -17.47 0.67 -9.47
CA LEU A 42 -16.44 0.19 -8.57
C LEU A 42 -15.91 1.30 -7.66
N LYS A 43 -15.68 2.48 -8.21
CA LYS A 43 -15.29 3.65 -7.42
C LYS A 43 -16.36 4.03 -6.41
N ARG A 44 -17.61 4.05 -6.84
CA ARG A 44 -18.74 4.35 -5.96
C ARG A 44 -18.90 3.31 -4.84
N ALA A 45 -18.64 2.04 -5.13
CA ALA A 45 -18.66 1.00 -4.10
C ALA A 45 -17.64 1.27 -2.99
N GLN A 46 -16.46 1.78 -3.33
CA GLN A 46 -15.46 2.21 -2.36
C GLN A 46 -15.92 3.44 -1.56
N ASP A 47 -16.44 4.45 -2.25
CA ASP A 47 -16.91 5.69 -1.62
C ASP A 47 -18.08 5.45 -0.65
N GLU A 48 -18.97 4.51 -0.99
CA GLU A 48 -20.11 4.11 -0.14
C GLU A 48 -19.74 3.12 0.97
N GLY A 49 -18.47 2.74 1.07
CA GLY A 49 -17.97 1.82 2.08
C GLY A 49 -18.36 0.36 1.90
N MET A 50 -18.83 -0.03 0.71
CA MET A 50 -19.15 -1.43 0.39
C MET A 50 -17.90 -2.28 0.21
N VAL A 51 -16.78 -1.64 -0.17
CA VAL A 51 -15.47 -2.27 -0.33
C VAL A 51 -14.51 -1.62 0.65
N ARG A 52 -13.85 -2.46 1.44
CA ARG A 52 -12.82 -2.03 2.38
C ARG A 52 -11.53 -2.76 2.07
N THR A 53 -10.47 -2.02 1.88
CA THR A 53 -9.14 -2.58 1.64
C THR A 53 -8.36 -2.59 2.95
N THR A 54 -7.89 -3.75 3.35
CA THR A 54 -7.05 -3.90 4.52
C THR A 54 -5.74 -4.54 4.09
N VAL A 55 -4.64 -3.90 4.44
CA VAL A 55 -3.30 -4.48 4.24
C VAL A 55 -2.84 -5.06 5.57
N VAL A 56 -2.58 -6.35 5.58
CA VAL A 56 -2.03 -7.04 6.74
C VAL A 56 -0.51 -7.06 6.59
N SER A 57 0.16 -6.34 7.48
CA SER A 57 1.63 -6.32 7.50
C SER A 57 2.18 -7.59 8.14
N PRO A 58 3.24 -8.18 7.59
CA PRO A 58 3.91 -9.32 8.22
C PRO A 58 4.46 -8.97 9.60
N SER A 59 4.64 -9.98 10.45
CA SER A 59 5.32 -9.82 11.74
C SER A 59 6.71 -9.23 11.55
N GLY A 60 7.11 -8.32 12.41
CA GLY A 60 8.41 -7.63 12.33
C GLY A 60 8.44 -6.45 11.38
N THR A 61 7.30 -6.05 10.82
CA THR A 61 7.16 -4.80 10.06
C THR A 61 6.37 -3.79 10.87
N TYR A 62 6.68 -2.52 10.66
CA TYR A 62 6.13 -1.42 11.46
C TYR A 62 5.56 -0.32 10.55
N ALA A 63 4.64 -0.71 9.67
CA ALA A 63 4.08 0.18 8.65
C ALA A 63 3.41 1.43 9.21
N GLU A 64 2.74 1.33 10.37
CA GLU A 64 2.10 2.48 11.01
C GLU A 64 3.13 3.48 11.55
N LEU A 65 4.22 3.00 12.16
CA LEU A 65 5.31 3.86 12.62
C LEU A 65 6.02 4.53 11.45
N GLU A 66 6.24 3.80 10.37
CA GLU A 66 6.83 4.33 9.13
C GLU A 66 5.97 5.44 8.54
N ALA A 67 4.66 5.22 8.45
CA ALA A 67 3.70 6.22 7.98
C ALA A 67 3.68 7.46 8.88
N GLY A 68 3.72 7.27 10.19
CA GLY A 68 3.79 8.36 11.16
C GLY A 68 5.06 9.21 11.02
N LEU A 69 6.19 8.58 10.80
CA LEU A 69 7.46 9.27 10.57
C LEU A 69 7.46 10.09 9.27
N ARG A 70 6.94 9.51 8.19
CA ARG A 70 6.80 10.23 6.92
C ARG A 70 5.91 11.47 7.07
N ALA A 71 4.77 11.30 7.72
CA ALA A 71 3.81 12.39 7.92
C ALA A 71 4.38 13.50 8.81
N ARG A 72 5.06 13.13 9.90
CA ARG A 72 5.59 14.10 10.87
C ARG A 72 6.78 14.89 10.34
N TYR A 73 7.68 14.25 9.61
CA TYR A 73 8.94 14.85 9.17
C TYR A 73 8.97 15.24 7.69
N GLY A 74 7.91 14.95 6.94
CA GLY A 74 7.82 15.27 5.52
C GLY A 74 8.86 14.56 4.67
N ILE A 75 9.32 13.38 5.09
CA ILE A 75 10.29 12.55 4.36
C ILE A 75 9.59 11.62 3.40
N ALA A 76 10.25 11.29 2.29
CA ALA A 76 9.67 10.44 1.24
C ALA A 76 9.48 8.99 1.71
N GLU A 77 10.46 8.44 2.42
CA GLU A 77 10.43 7.08 2.94
C GLU A 77 11.00 6.99 4.35
N ALA A 78 10.48 6.04 5.12
CA ALA A 78 10.98 5.67 6.42
C ALA A 78 10.88 4.15 6.56
N ILE A 79 11.93 3.53 7.07
CA ILE A 79 11.97 2.09 7.32
C ILE A 79 12.28 1.88 8.80
N VAL A 80 11.39 1.20 9.49
CA VAL A 80 11.54 0.86 10.91
C VAL A 80 11.90 -0.62 11.02
N VAL A 81 12.99 -0.91 11.69
CA VAL A 81 13.48 -2.27 11.87
C VAL A 81 13.38 -2.70 13.33
N GLU A 82 13.13 -3.98 13.53
CA GLU A 82 13.17 -4.59 14.84
C GLU A 82 14.60 -4.98 15.22
N CYS A 83 14.98 -4.69 16.44
CA CYS A 83 16.23 -5.16 17.02
C CYS A 83 15.98 -5.69 18.43
N SER A 84 16.33 -6.94 18.67
CA SER A 84 16.15 -7.60 19.98
C SER A 84 17.23 -7.24 20.99
N GLU A 85 18.34 -6.68 20.54
CA GLU A 85 19.48 -6.30 21.38
C GLU A 85 19.58 -4.78 21.49
N ASP A 86 19.56 -4.27 22.71
CA ASP A 86 19.80 -2.85 22.99
C ASP A 86 21.30 -2.56 23.04
N ARG A 87 21.96 -2.71 21.91
CA ARG A 87 23.39 -2.49 21.71
C ARG A 87 23.61 -1.76 20.39
N ALA A 88 24.36 -0.67 20.43
CA ALA A 88 24.56 0.19 19.27
C ALA A 88 25.05 -0.56 18.02
N GLY A 89 25.98 -1.49 18.16
CA GLY A 89 26.48 -2.28 17.03
C GLY A 89 25.42 -3.17 16.41
N ALA A 90 24.55 -3.80 17.21
CA ALA A 90 23.45 -4.62 16.73
C ALA A 90 22.38 -3.78 16.04
N ILE A 91 22.04 -2.63 16.59
CA ILE A 91 21.07 -1.68 16.02
C ILE A 91 21.59 -1.18 14.67
N MET A 92 22.84 -0.75 14.59
CA MET A 92 23.44 -0.27 13.34
C MET A 92 23.49 -1.36 12.26
N ALA A 93 23.77 -2.60 12.63
CA ALA A 93 23.76 -3.72 11.70
C ALA A 93 22.37 -3.95 11.11
N ARG A 94 21.34 -3.91 11.93
CA ARG A 94 19.93 -4.07 11.46
C ARG A 94 19.50 -2.93 10.55
N ILE A 95 19.82 -1.70 10.91
CA ILE A 95 19.54 -0.52 10.07
C ILE A 95 20.30 -0.63 8.75
N GLY A 96 21.57 -1.03 8.79
CA GLY A 96 22.40 -1.20 7.60
C GLY A 96 21.87 -2.26 6.65
N GLU A 97 21.41 -3.40 7.16
CA GLU A 97 20.80 -4.46 6.35
C GLU A 97 19.52 -3.96 5.63
N ALA A 98 18.65 -3.28 6.35
CA ALA A 98 17.42 -2.75 5.78
C ALA A 98 17.69 -1.66 4.74
N ALA A 99 18.63 -0.75 5.02
CA ALA A 99 19.05 0.30 4.11
C ALA A 99 19.68 -0.28 2.83
N ALA A 100 20.56 -1.26 2.95
CA ALA A 100 21.19 -1.92 1.82
C ALA A 100 20.16 -2.60 0.91
N HIS A 101 19.22 -3.32 1.49
CA HIS A 101 18.15 -3.98 0.75
C HIS A 101 17.26 -2.97 0.02
N PHE A 102 16.86 -1.90 0.69
CA PHE A 102 16.06 -0.85 0.08
C PHE A 102 16.77 -0.20 -1.11
N LEU A 103 18.04 0.14 -0.96
CA LEU A 103 18.84 0.72 -2.02
C LEU A 103 19.04 -0.23 -3.20
N GLU A 104 19.28 -1.51 -2.93
CA GLU A 104 19.43 -2.54 -3.95
C GLU A 104 18.18 -2.67 -4.84
N VAL A 105 17.01 -2.52 -4.26
CA VAL A 105 15.72 -2.64 -4.97
C VAL A 105 15.30 -1.34 -5.66
N THR A 106 15.67 -0.18 -5.12
CA THR A 106 15.14 1.12 -5.57
C THR A 106 16.10 1.95 -6.41
N LEU A 107 17.43 1.76 -6.26
CA LEU A 107 18.41 2.52 -7.05
C LEU A 107 18.35 2.15 -8.52
N GLN A 108 18.34 3.18 -9.36
CA GLN A 108 18.39 3.05 -10.82
C GLN A 108 19.80 3.29 -11.32
N PRO A 109 20.20 2.69 -12.48
CA PRO A 109 21.49 2.99 -13.09
C PRO A 109 21.68 4.49 -13.36
N GLY A 110 22.82 5.02 -12.94
CA GLY A 110 23.16 6.43 -13.12
C GLY A 110 22.72 7.36 -11.99
N GLU A 111 22.02 6.85 -10.99
CA GLU A 111 21.69 7.62 -9.79
C GLU A 111 22.91 7.76 -8.87
N VAL A 112 23.01 8.93 -8.25
CA VAL A 112 24.08 9.23 -7.29
C VAL A 112 23.53 9.18 -5.87
N LEU A 113 24.13 8.33 -5.04
CA LEU A 113 23.79 8.23 -3.64
C LEU A 113 24.79 9.02 -2.79
N SER A 114 24.28 9.93 -1.97
CA SER A 114 25.08 10.66 -0.98
C SER A 114 24.78 10.12 0.41
N VAL A 115 25.80 9.66 1.10
CA VAL A 115 25.68 9.15 2.47
C VAL A 115 26.40 10.08 3.42
N GLY A 116 25.65 10.62 4.39
CA GLY A 116 26.23 11.45 5.43
C GLY A 116 26.89 10.61 6.54
N PRO A 117 27.79 11.19 7.33
CA PRO A 117 28.39 10.49 8.45
C PRO A 117 27.31 10.17 9.51
N CYS A 118 27.22 8.90 9.85
CA CYS A 118 26.41 8.48 10.98
C CYS A 118 27.17 8.82 12.27
N ARG A 119 26.76 9.92 12.93
CA ARG A 119 27.23 10.17 14.29
C ARG A 119 26.42 9.26 15.20
N SER A 120 27.07 8.23 15.73
CA SER A 120 26.54 7.53 16.90
C SER A 120 26.52 8.55 18.04
N GLY A 121 25.39 9.24 18.20
CA GLY A 121 25.16 10.05 19.39
C GLY A 121 25.09 9.12 20.59
N ILE A 122 25.96 9.35 21.50
CA ILE A 122 25.87 8.77 22.83
C ILE A 122 24.71 9.43 23.57
#